data_b02e401af95522b1d8f80e28ddf30b71
#
_entry.id   b02e401af95522b1d8f80e28ddf30b71
#
_cell.length_a   1.000
_cell.length_b   1.000
_cell.length_c   1.000
_cell.angle_alpha   90.00
_cell.angle_beta   90.00
_cell.angle_gamma   90.00
#
_symmetry.space_group_name_H-M   'P 1'
#
loop_
_entity.id
_entity.type
_entity.pdbx_description
1 polymer ?
#
loop_
_entity_poly.entity_id
_entity_poly.type
_entity_poly.pdbx_seq_one_letter_code
_entity_poly.pdbx_strand_id
1 'polypeptide(L)'
;MTEFDNNDDDKVQDNKELAVKDITTDDMPMAAETLIGWINSRRSMGNLDMPAPTHDQIKAAIECAATAPDHKKLRPWRFIVTEGESRHDLGRALVKAAKAKAKKDGETLSEKDIRKTQTMPLRAPLIITVVTKMQAHKKVPPFEQMLSAGSAVQNLILALKAQGYCTVWRTGLLCNEPAVKDYFDVGPDDYVTAFVYTGTSPKNEPSRKPIDIEPLVRFES
;
A
#
# COMPACT_ATOMS: atom_id res chain seq x y z
N MET A 1 -4.73 -62.34 2.28
CA MET A 1 -3.83 -62.25 1.13
C MET A 1 -4.50 -61.34 0.11
N THR A 2 -4.30 -60.07 0.20
CA THR A 2 -4.55 -59.05 -0.84
C THR A 2 -3.75 -57.81 -0.44
N GLU A 3 -2.69 -57.59 -1.20
CA GLU A 3 -1.82 -56.43 -1.11
C GLU A 3 -2.61 -55.19 -1.56
N PHE A 4 -2.55 -54.14 -0.79
CA PHE A 4 -2.93 -52.77 -1.22
C PHE A 4 -1.64 -52.02 -1.51
N ASP A 5 -1.35 -51.83 -2.79
CA ASP A 5 -0.38 -50.88 -3.31
C ASP A 5 -0.94 -49.48 -3.08
N ASN A 6 -0.29 -48.72 -2.20
CA ASN A 6 -0.45 -47.28 -2.07
C ASN A 6 0.76 -46.61 -2.74
N ASN A 7 0.61 -46.28 -4.01
CA ASN A 7 1.46 -45.30 -4.69
C ASN A 7 0.64 -44.01 -4.87
N ASP A 8 0.68 -43.16 -3.87
CA ASP A 8 0.36 -41.74 -4.01
C ASP A 8 1.69 -40.97 -4.17
N ASP A 9 2.09 -40.79 -5.43
CA ASP A 9 3.12 -39.85 -5.81
C ASP A 9 2.61 -38.42 -5.55
N ASP A 10 2.96 -37.88 -4.39
CA ASP A 10 2.88 -36.45 -4.08
C ASP A 10 3.75 -35.67 -5.09
N LYS A 11 3.10 -35.15 -6.13
CA LYS A 11 3.68 -34.12 -6.98
C LYS A 11 3.82 -32.83 -6.18
N VAL A 12 4.93 -32.71 -5.47
CA VAL A 12 5.44 -31.44 -5.00
C VAL A 12 5.65 -30.56 -6.24
N GLN A 13 4.71 -29.63 -6.48
CA GLN A 13 4.92 -28.57 -7.46
C GLN A 13 6.10 -27.71 -6.96
N ASP A 14 7.23 -27.84 -7.67
CA ASP A 14 8.36 -26.93 -7.57
C ASP A 14 7.84 -25.48 -7.73
N ASN A 15 7.71 -24.78 -6.62
CA ASN A 15 7.64 -23.33 -6.59
C ASN A 15 9.00 -22.80 -7.05
N LYS A 16 9.19 -22.70 -8.38
CA LYS A 16 10.29 -21.92 -8.94
C LYS A 16 10.16 -20.51 -8.37
N GLU A 17 11.06 -20.14 -7.46
CA GLU A 17 11.37 -18.75 -7.17
C GLU A 17 11.39 -17.99 -8.50
N LEU A 18 10.50 -16.98 -8.61
CA LEU A 18 10.58 -16.01 -9.69
C LEU A 18 11.87 -15.21 -9.45
N ALA A 19 12.99 -15.75 -9.93
CA ALA A 19 14.22 -14.98 -10.02
C ALA A 19 13.87 -13.72 -10.83
N VAL A 20 14.16 -12.55 -10.25
CA VAL A 20 14.06 -11.28 -10.97
C VAL A 20 14.99 -11.40 -12.17
N LYS A 21 14.41 -11.68 -13.34
CA LYS A 21 15.16 -11.77 -14.58
C LYS A 21 15.64 -10.35 -14.89
N ASP A 22 16.95 -10.17 -14.98
CA ASP A 22 17.51 -8.91 -15.42
C ASP A 22 16.94 -8.58 -16.81
N ILE A 23 16.25 -7.46 -16.93
CA ILE A 23 15.71 -7.00 -18.23
C ILE A 23 16.87 -6.53 -19.06
N THR A 24 17.11 -7.20 -20.16
CA THR A 24 18.16 -6.81 -21.13
C THR A 24 17.65 -5.70 -22.07
N THR A 25 18.56 -5.01 -22.74
CA THR A 25 18.19 -3.98 -23.74
C THR A 25 17.35 -4.53 -24.87
N ASP A 26 17.50 -5.79 -25.22
CA ASP A 26 16.75 -6.46 -26.29
C ASP A 26 15.29 -6.77 -25.87
N ASP A 27 15.04 -6.96 -24.56
CA ASP A 27 13.70 -7.15 -23.99
C ASP A 27 12.94 -5.82 -23.79
N MET A 28 13.62 -4.67 -23.87
CA MET A 28 13.09 -3.35 -23.50
C MET A 28 11.81 -2.94 -24.23
N PRO A 29 11.64 -3.13 -25.56
CA PRO A 29 10.42 -2.69 -26.23
C PRO A 29 9.17 -3.39 -25.70
N MET A 30 9.19 -4.71 -25.59
CA MET A 30 8.05 -5.50 -25.10
C MET A 30 7.83 -5.29 -23.60
N ALA A 31 8.90 -5.16 -22.83
CA ALA A 31 8.83 -4.83 -21.41
C ALA A 31 8.26 -3.43 -21.17
N ALA A 32 8.61 -2.44 -22.02
CA ALA A 32 8.09 -1.08 -21.93
C ALA A 32 6.57 -1.03 -22.12
N GLU A 33 6.03 -1.67 -23.16
CA GLU A 33 4.58 -1.72 -23.41
C GLU A 33 3.84 -2.38 -22.25
N THR A 34 4.38 -3.47 -21.71
CA THR A 34 3.82 -4.18 -20.56
C THR A 34 3.80 -3.27 -19.34
N LEU A 35 4.91 -2.60 -19.01
CA LEU A 35 5.00 -1.71 -17.86
C LEU A 35 4.05 -0.50 -17.99
N ILE A 36 4.01 0.13 -19.16
CA ILE A 36 3.10 1.24 -19.44
C ILE A 36 1.64 0.77 -19.29
N GLY A 37 1.32 -0.41 -19.83
CA GLY A 37 0.01 -1.03 -19.69
C GLY A 37 -0.37 -1.26 -18.23
N TRP A 38 0.53 -1.76 -17.41
CA TRP A 38 0.33 -1.95 -15.95
C TRP A 38 0.08 -0.63 -15.22
N ILE A 39 0.89 0.40 -15.49
CA ILE A 39 0.73 1.72 -14.89
C ILE A 39 -0.65 2.29 -15.26
N ASN A 40 -1.01 2.24 -16.55
CA ASN A 40 -2.28 2.78 -17.06
C ASN A 40 -3.50 2.01 -16.56
N SER A 41 -3.38 0.72 -16.33
CA SER A 41 -4.49 -0.13 -15.89
C SER A 41 -4.79 0.00 -14.39
N ARG A 42 -3.86 0.53 -13.57
CA ARG A 42 -4.06 0.61 -12.11
C ARG A 42 -5.31 1.39 -11.73
N ARG A 43 -6.12 0.82 -10.86
CA ARG A 43 -7.31 1.45 -10.24
C ARG A 43 -7.21 1.44 -8.72
N SER A 44 -7.86 2.40 -8.09
CA SER A 44 -8.14 2.37 -6.66
C SER A 44 -9.42 1.56 -6.44
N MET A 45 -9.28 0.38 -5.84
CA MET A 45 -10.41 -0.49 -5.55
C MET A 45 -10.66 -0.52 -4.05
N GLY A 46 -11.83 -0.09 -3.63
CA GLY A 46 -12.30 -0.17 -2.24
C GLY A 46 -13.19 -1.39 -2.03
N ASN A 47 -13.39 -1.79 -0.78
CA ASN A 47 -14.10 -3.01 -0.38
C ASN A 47 -13.42 -4.24 -0.99
N LEU A 48 -12.32 -4.60 -0.38
CA LEU A 48 -11.46 -5.70 -0.78
C LEU A 48 -11.68 -6.89 0.15
N ASP A 49 -11.64 -8.09 -0.43
CA ASP A 49 -11.84 -9.36 0.26
C ASP A 49 -10.59 -10.23 0.18
N MET A 50 -10.67 -11.41 0.78
CA MET A 50 -9.70 -12.48 0.58
C MET A 50 -9.74 -12.98 -0.88
N PRO A 51 -8.63 -13.56 -1.41
CA PRO A 51 -7.36 -13.74 -0.72
C PRO A 51 -6.56 -12.44 -0.57
N ALA A 52 -5.80 -12.36 0.52
CA ALA A 52 -4.78 -11.34 0.72
C ALA A 52 -3.41 -11.86 0.25
N PRO A 53 -2.42 -10.98 -0.04
CA PRO A 53 -1.06 -11.41 -0.30
C PRO A 53 -0.45 -12.09 0.92
N THR A 54 0.37 -13.11 0.66
CA THR A 54 1.19 -13.75 1.69
C THR A 54 2.28 -12.80 2.21
N HIS A 55 2.88 -13.12 3.35
CA HIS A 55 3.97 -12.31 3.90
C HIS A 55 5.17 -12.20 2.93
N ASP A 56 5.48 -13.25 2.18
CA ASP A 56 6.57 -13.20 1.19
C ASP A 56 6.21 -12.33 -0.01
N GLN A 57 4.98 -12.36 -0.47
CA GLN A 57 4.48 -11.44 -1.50
C GLN A 57 4.49 -9.98 -1.04
N ILE A 58 4.15 -9.74 0.24
CA ILE A 58 4.25 -8.41 0.85
C ILE A 58 5.71 -7.95 0.90
N LYS A 59 6.64 -8.80 1.33
CA LYS A 59 8.09 -8.49 1.36
C LYS A 59 8.60 -8.12 -0.03
N ALA A 60 8.29 -8.93 -1.05
CA ALA A 60 8.68 -8.64 -2.43
C ALA A 60 8.12 -7.29 -2.92
N ALA A 61 6.88 -6.94 -2.56
CA ALA A 61 6.31 -5.64 -2.89
C ALA A 61 6.99 -4.49 -2.13
N ILE A 62 7.40 -4.71 -0.88
CA ILE A 62 8.16 -3.74 -0.08
C ILE A 62 9.59 -3.57 -0.65
N GLU A 63 10.23 -4.61 -1.14
CA GLU A 63 11.51 -4.52 -1.84
C GLU A 63 11.39 -3.61 -3.07
N CYS A 64 10.36 -3.77 -3.88
CA CYS A 64 10.07 -2.84 -4.97
C CYS A 64 9.83 -1.40 -4.47
N ALA A 65 9.10 -1.23 -3.37
CA ALA A 65 8.89 0.08 -2.77
C ALA A 65 10.20 0.75 -2.34
N ALA A 66 11.13 -0.03 -1.80
CA ALA A 66 12.42 0.45 -1.31
C ALA A 66 13.41 0.84 -2.43
N THR A 67 13.04 0.65 -3.71
CA THR A 67 13.81 1.17 -4.87
C THR A 67 13.42 2.59 -5.25
N ALA A 68 12.47 3.22 -4.55
CA ALA A 68 12.06 4.58 -4.84
C ALA A 68 13.25 5.57 -4.79
N PRO A 69 13.24 6.63 -5.62
CA PRO A 69 14.26 7.67 -5.57
C PRO A 69 14.38 8.27 -4.17
N ASP A 70 15.61 8.31 -3.65
CA ASP A 70 15.89 8.72 -2.28
C ASP A 70 17.19 9.51 -2.21
N HIS A 71 17.07 10.81 -2.04
CA HIS A 71 18.22 11.72 -1.96
C HIS A 71 19.05 11.39 -0.72
N LYS A 72 20.35 11.08 -0.93
CA LYS A 72 21.31 10.67 0.11
C LYS A 72 21.00 9.31 0.77
N LYS A 73 20.13 8.50 0.23
CA LYS A 73 19.81 7.17 0.73
C LYS A 73 19.39 7.19 2.22
N LEU A 74 18.54 8.15 2.57
CA LEU A 74 18.01 8.30 3.93
C LEU A 74 17.05 7.20 4.30
N ARG A 75 16.41 6.54 3.29
CA ARG A 75 15.39 5.51 3.47
C ARG A 75 14.29 5.96 4.45
N PRO A 76 13.58 7.05 4.12
CA PRO A 76 12.71 7.73 5.08
C PRO A 76 11.35 7.02 5.25
N TRP A 77 11.30 5.73 5.06
CA TRP A 77 10.06 4.95 5.14
C TRP A 77 10.15 3.79 6.11
N ARG A 78 9.04 3.50 6.74
CA ARG A 78 8.76 2.29 7.49
C ARG A 78 7.42 1.72 7.03
N PHE A 79 7.34 0.41 6.87
CA PHE A 79 6.12 -0.30 6.46
C PHE A 79 5.61 -1.11 7.65
N ILE A 80 4.32 -1.00 7.96
CA ILE A 80 3.65 -1.71 9.05
C ILE A 80 2.46 -2.43 8.46
N VAL A 81 2.44 -3.74 8.57
CA VAL A 81 1.33 -4.57 8.09
C VAL A 81 0.34 -4.79 9.23
N THR A 82 -0.92 -4.43 8.99
CA THR A 82 -2.03 -4.60 9.93
C THR A 82 -3.05 -5.57 9.35
N GLU A 83 -3.22 -6.73 9.97
CA GLU A 83 -4.11 -7.81 9.54
C GLU A 83 -4.82 -8.46 10.74
N GLY A 84 -5.76 -9.36 10.49
CA GLY A 84 -6.48 -10.06 11.55
C GLY A 84 -7.15 -9.10 12.54
N GLU A 85 -7.03 -9.39 13.84
CA GLU A 85 -7.63 -8.60 14.91
C GLU A 85 -7.01 -7.20 15.05
N SER A 86 -5.75 -7.01 14.66
CA SER A 86 -5.10 -5.70 14.72
C SER A 86 -5.82 -4.62 13.89
N ARG A 87 -6.64 -5.01 12.90
CA ARG A 87 -7.50 -4.07 12.16
C ARG A 87 -8.61 -3.48 13.05
N HIS A 88 -9.11 -4.25 14.01
CA HIS A 88 -10.07 -3.74 15.00
C HIS A 88 -9.39 -2.77 15.97
N ASP A 89 -8.12 -3.03 16.34
CA ASP A 89 -7.32 -2.12 17.17
C ASP A 89 -7.08 -0.79 16.46
N LEU A 90 -6.70 -0.83 15.17
CA LEU A 90 -6.60 0.36 14.34
C LEU A 90 -7.94 1.12 14.28
N GLY A 91 -9.06 0.41 14.15
CA GLY A 91 -10.39 1.01 14.18
C GLY A 91 -10.67 1.76 15.50
N ARG A 92 -10.25 1.19 16.63
CA ARG A 92 -10.35 1.86 17.95
C ARG A 92 -9.48 3.12 18.03
N ALA A 93 -8.24 3.05 17.50
CA ALA A 93 -7.34 4.21 17.44
C ALA A 93 -7.92 5.33 16.58
N LEU A 94 -8.48 5.00 15.41
CA LEU A 94 -9.16 5.96 14.54
C LEU A 94 -10.37 6.62 15.21
N VAL A 95 -11.18 5.87 15.96
CA VAL A 95 -12.30 6.43 16.71
C VAL A 95 -11.82 7.38 17.82
N LYS A 96 -10.74 7.00 18.53
CA LYS A 96 -10.13 7.89 19.53
C LYS A 96 -9.66 9.19 18.91
N ALA A 97 -8.99 9.12 17.75
CA ALA A 97 -8.55 10.27 16.98
C ALA A 97 -9.73 11.15 16.54
N ALA A 98 -10.77 10.54 15.96
CA ALA A 98 -11.95 11.25 15.48
C ALA A 98 -12.69 11.99 16.62
N LYS A 99 -12.85 11.35 17.78
CA LYS A 99 -13.46 11.98 18.97
C LYS A 99 -12.62 13.15 19.48
N ALA A 100 -11.30 13.00 19.53
CA ALA A 100 -10.40 14.08 19.96
C ALA A 100 -10.47 15.26 19.01
N LYS A 101 -10.47 15.00 17.69
CA LYS A 101 -10.59 16.02 16.67
C LYS A 101 -11.95 16.74 16.75
N ALA A 102 -13.07 16.02 16.80
CA ALA A 102 -14.40 16.60 16.92
C ALA A 102 -14.51 17.51 18.16
N LYS A 103 -13.99 17.06 19.31
CA LYS A 103 -13.93 17.87 20.53
C LYS A 103 -13.15 19.17 20.34
N LYS A 104 -12.03 19.13 19.62
CA LYS A 104 -11.20 20.30 19.30
C LYS A 104 -11.95 21.28 18.39
N ASP A 105 -12.74 20.75 17.46
CA ASP A 105 -13.51 21.53 16.48
C ASP A 105 -14.87 22.00 17.05
N GLY A 106 -15.18 21.67 18.32
CA GLY A 106 -16.46 22.00 18.98
C GLY A 106 -17.64 21.14 18.49
N GLU A 107 -17.36 20.00 17.87
CA GLU A 107 -18.32 19.08 17.27
C GLU A 107 -18.54 17.83 18.12
N THR A 108 -19.66 17.14 17.88
CA THR A 108 -19.96 15.84 18.48
C THR A 108 -20.18 14.82 17.37
N LEU A 109 -19.50 13.68 17.44
CA LEU A 109 -19.68 12.62 16.49
C LEU A 109 -20.98 11.85 16.76
N SER A 110 -21.74 11.59 15.70
CA SER A 110 -22.87 10.66 15.77
C SER A 110 -22.40 9.23 15.96
N GLU A 111 -23.24 8.37 16.56
CA GLU A 111 -22.94 6.94 16.64
C GLU A 111 -22.72 6.29 15.29
N LYS A 112 -23.39 6.77 14.23
CA LYS A 112 -23.20 6.31 12.85
C LYS A 112 -21.75 6.62 12.39
N ASP A 113 -21.24 7.81 12.66
CA ASP A 113 -19.88 8.20 12.28
C ASP A 113 -18.84 7.43 13.07
N ILE A 114 -19.09 7.19 14.35
CA ILE A 114 -18.24 6.35 15.21
C ILE A 114 -18.14 4.94 14.63
N ARG A 115 -19.30 4.28 14.34
CA ARG A 115 -19.30 2.94 13.74
C ARG A 115 -18.63 2.90 12.39
N LYS A 116 -18.91 3.88 11.51
CA LYS A 116 -18.26 4.01 10.20
C LYS A 116 -16.74 4.12 10.34
N THR A 117 -16.26 4.93 11.27
CA THR A 117 -14.82 5.12 11.51
C THR A 117 -14.19 3.84 12.06
N GLN A 118 -14.84 3.20 13.03
CA GLN A 118 -14.35 1.96 13.65
C GLN A 118 -14.21 0.80 12.63
N THR A 119 -15.11 0.72 11.67
CA THR A 119 -15.12 -0.35 10.66
C THR A 119 -14.32 -0.01 9.40
N MET A 120 -13.75 1.19 9.30
CA MET A 120 -12.93 1.56 8.14
C MET A 120 -11.81 0.56 7.83
N PRO A 121 -11.02 0.08 8.81
CA PRO A 121 -9.93 -0.86 8.52
C PRO A 121 -10.41 -2.24 8.06
N LEU A 122 -11.65 -2.58 8.28
CA LEU A 122 -12.23 -3.89 7.90
C LEU A 122 -12.64 -3.95 6.41
N ARG A 123 -12.44 -2.88 5.64
CA ARG A 123 -12.74 -2.82 4.20
C ARG A 123 -11.73 -3.52 3.31
N ALA A 124 -10.70 -4.09 3.92
CA ALA A 124 -9.72 -4.94 3.27
C ALA A 124 -9.21 -5.99 4.27
N PRO A 125 -8.74 -7.15 3.81
CA PRO A 125 -8.19 -8.17 4.68
C PRO A 125 -6.88 -7.75 5.36
N LEU A 126 -6.12 -6.81 4.73
CA LEU A 126 -4.93 -6.22 5.33
C LEU A 126 -4.74 -4.75 4.89
N ILE A 127 -3.96 -4.03 5.69
CA ILE A 127 -3.55 -2.66 5.42
C ILE A 127 -2.03 -2.57 5.59
N ILE A 128 -1.33 -2.04 4.58
CA ILE A 128 0.07 -1.69 4.71
C ILE A 128 0.14 -0.19 4.99
N THR A 129 0.51 0.14 6.22
CA THR A 129 0.73 1.53 6.64
C THR A 129 2.13 1.93 6.28
N VAL A 130 2.27 3.03 5.53
CA VAL A 130 3.58 3.61 5.19
C VAL A 130 3.78 4.86 6.04
N VAL A 131 4.85 4.86 6.81
CA VAL A 131 5.26 5.96 7.68
C VAL A 131 6.50 6.62 7.09
N THR A 132 6.49 7.93 6.97
CA THR A 132 7.70 8.71 6.67
C THR A 132 8.40 9.05 7.98
N LYS A 133 9.60 8.48 8.17
CA LYS A 133 10.53 8.77 9.26
C LYS A 133 11.36 9.99 8.87
N MET A 134 11.03 11.13 9.47
CA MET A 134 11.74 12.39 9.17
C MET A 134 13.13 12.40 9.80
N GLN A 135 14.11 12.77 9.00
CA GLN A 135 15.50 12.86 9.44
C GLN A 135 16.04 14.27 9.20
N ALA A 136 16.67 14.86 10.22
CA ALA A 136 17.36 16.12 10.07
C ALA A 136 18.58 15.94 9.15
N HIS A 137 18.61 16.63 8.01
CA HIS A 137 19.72 16.54 7.07
C HIS A 137 19.94 17.88 6.36
N LYS A 138 21.21 18.34 6.32
CA LYS A 138 21.56 19.67 5.77
C LYS A 138 21.23 19.88 4.29
N LYS A 139 21.20 18.78 3.50
CA LYS A 139 21.02 18.81 2.04
C LYS A 139 19.70 18.22 1.57
N VAL A 140 18.92 17.58 2.45
CA VAL A 140 17.67 16.92 2.11
C VAL A 140 16.56 17.55 2.94
N PRO A 141 15.78 18.45 2.36
CA PRO A 141 14.68 19.09 3.06
C PRO A 141 13.54 18.10 3.33
N PRO A 142 12.70 18.34 4.34
CA PRO A 142 11.60 17.45 4.72
C PRO A 142 10.68 17.07 3.57
N PHE A 143 10.35 17.98 2.65
CA PHE A 143 9.43 17.68 1.55
C PHE A 143 9.99 16.63 0.58
N GLU A 144 11.32 16.58 0.36
CA GLU A 144 11.92 15.54 -0.49
C GLU A 144 11.76 14.14 0.13
N GLN A 145 11.83 14.03 1.45
CA GLN A 145 11.61 12.78 2.16
C GLN A 145 10.15 12.32 2.03
N MET A 146 9.20 13.26 2.07
CA MET A 146 7.78 12.96 1.82
C MET A 146 7.54 12.51 0.37
N LEU A 147 8.17 13.15 -0.62
CA LEU A 147 8.08 12.76 -2.03
C LEU A 147 8.68 11.37 -2.26
N SER A 148 9.82 11.07 -1.63
CA SER A 148 10.45 9.76 -1.66
C SER A 148 9.51 8.68 -1.09
N ALA A 149 8.89 8.93 0.07
CA ALA A 149 7.92 8.02 0.66
C ALA A 149 6.67 7.84 -0.22
N GLY A 150 6.17 8.92 -0.84
CA GLY A 150 5.07 8.85 -1.81
C GLY A 150 5.42 8.00 -3.04
N SER A 151 6.66 8.12 -3.54
CA SER A 151 7.17 7.29 -4.64
C SER A 151 7.28 5.82 -4.22
N ALA A 152 7.71 5.54 -2.99
CA ALA A 152 7.73 4.19 -2.43
C ALA A 152 6.31 3.58 -2.33
N VAL A 153 5.30 4.37 -1.95
CA VAL A 153 3.89 3.94 -1.96
C VAL A 153 3.43 3.58 -3.37
N GLN A 154 3.79 4.37 -4.37
CA GLN A 154 3.42 4.08 -5.75
C GLN A 154 4.06 2.78 -6.25
N ASN A 155 5.36 2.55 -5.97
CA ASN A 155 6.03 1.29 -6.32
C ASN A 155 5.37 0.09 -5.61
N LEU A 156 5.05 0.21 -4.31
CA LEU A 156 4.33 -0.80 -3.53
C LEU A 156 3.01 -1.20 -4.20
N ILE A 157 2.20 -0.22 -4.58
CA ILE A 157 0.90 -0.43 -5.21
C ILE A 157 1.04 -1.12 -6.57
N LEU A 158 2.04 -0.75 -7.36
CA LEU A 158 2.29 -1.37 -8.66
C LEU A 158 2.77 -2.82 -8.50
N ALA A 159 3.66 -3.07 -7.54
CA ALA A 159 4.16 -4.42 -7.25
C ALA A 159 3.04 -5.35 -6.75
N LEU A 160 2.17 -4.87 -5.86
CA LEU A 160 0.99 -5.62 -5.42
C LEU A 160 0.03 -5.90 -6.58
N LYS A 161 -0.18 -4.91 -7.47
CA LYS A 161 -1.00 -5.12 -8.67
C LYS A 161 -0.38 -6.17 -9.61
N ALA A 162 0.95 -6.16 -9.80
CA ALA A 162 1.64 -7.16 -10.61
C ALA A 162 1.49 -8.59 -10.05
N GLN A 163 1.28 -8.73 -8.76
CA GLN A 163 0.98 -9.99 -8.07
C GLN A 163 -0.52 -10.35 -8.08
N GLY A 164 -1.36 -9.56 -8.77
CA GLY A 164 -2.81 -9.82 -8.89
C GLY A 164 -3.67 -9.22 -7.79
N TYR A 165 -3.12 -8.40 -6.89
CA TYR A 165 -3.88 -7.77 -5.81
C TYR A 165 -4.38 -6.39 -6.17
N CYS A 166 -5.54 -6.06 -5.64
CA CYS A 166 -6.13 -4.74 -5.72
C CYS A 166 -5.77 -3.90 -4.49
N THR A 167 -5.66 -2.60 -4.70
CA THR A 167 -5.31 -1.66 -3.62
C THR A 167 -6.13 -0.38 -3.70
N VAL A 168 -6.23 0.29 -2.55
CA VAL A 168 -6.58 1.71 -2.49
C VAL A 168 -5.67 2.42 -1.48
N TRP A 169 -5.02 3.47 -1.94
CA TRP A 169 -4.30 4.39 -1.07
C TRP A 169 -5.28 5.35 -0.40
N ARG A 170 -5.30 5.35 0.92
CA ARG A 170 -6.06 6.30 1.71
C ARG A 170 -5.12 7.07 2.62
N THR A 171 -5.30 8.37 2.62
CA THR A 171 -4.87 9.30 3.64
C THR A 171 -6.07 10.13 4.00
N GLY A 172 -6.17 10.55 5.20
CA GLY A 172 -7.30 11.37 5.62
C GLY A 172 -6.93 12.18 6.86
N LEU A 173 -7.83 13.02 7.30
CA LEU A 173 -7.59 13.93 8.42
C LEU A 173 -7.19 13.23 9.73
N LEU A 174 -7.46 11.94 9.85
CA LEU A 174 -7.17 11.18 11.07
C LEU A 174 -5.80 10.51 11.07
N CYS A 175 -5.14 10.35 9.91
CA CYS A 175 -3.90 9.56 9.80
C CYS A 175 -2.78 10.06 10.70
N ASN A 176 -2.69 11.36 10.89
CA ASN A 176 -1.63 12.00 11.67
C ASN A 176 -2.10 12.56 13.02
N GLU A 177 -3.32 12.20 13.44
CA GLU A 177 -3.77 12.53 14.78
C GLU A 177 -2.98 11.72 15.84
N PRO A 178 -2.73 12.30 17.04
CA PRO A 178 -1.89 11.68 18.06
C PRO A 178 -2.26 10.23 18.37
N ALA A 179 -3.52 9.91 18.52
CA ALA A 179 -3.97 8.55 18.84
C ALA A 179 -3.64 7.50 17.76
N VAL A 180 -3.50 7.91 16.49
CA VAL A 180 -3.08 7.03 15.40
C VAL A 180 -1.57 6.93 15.36
N LYS A 181 -0.86 8.05 15.57
CA LYS A 181 0.60 8.04 15.70
C LYS A 181 1.05 7.15 16.87
N ASP A 182 0.41 7.29 18.02
CA ASP A 182 0.69 6.45 19.20
C ASP A 182 0.47 4.96 18.92
N TYR A 183 -0.62 4.62 18.20
CA TYR A 183 -0.90 3.23 17.83
C TYR A 183 0.21 2.59 16.97
N PHE A 184 0.84 3.36 16.10
CA PHE A 184 1.90 2.89 15.22
C PHE A 184 3.32 3.18 15.73
N ASP A 185 3.47 3.74 16.92
CA ASP A 185 4.75 4.23 17.46
C ASP A 185 5.44 5.19 16.46
N VAL A 186 4.67 6.18 15.99
CA VAL A 186 5.12 7.22 15.05
C VAL A 186 5.49 8.47 15.84
N GLY A 187 6.72 8.93 15.65
CA GLY A 187 7.22 10.13 16.34
C GLY A 187 6.44 11.41 16.00
N PRO A 188 6.57 12.46 16.78
CA PRO A 188 5.83 13.71 16.57
C PRO A 188 6.13 14.35 15.21
N ASP A 189 7.36 14.28 14.75
CA ASP A 189 7.81 14.85 13.47
C ASP A 189 7.62 13.91 12.27
N ASP A 190 7.36 12.62 12.52
CA ASP A 190 7.11 11.61 11.50
C ASP A 190 5.67 11.70 10.97
N TYR A 191 5.40 11.10 9.82
CA TYR A 191 4.08 11.15 9.18
C TYR A 191 3.58 9.78 8.78
N VAL A 192 2.33 9.47 9.08
CA VAL A 192 1.61 8.39 8.39
C VAL A 192 1.26 8.89 7.00
N THR A 193 2.00 8.42 6.00
CA THR A 193 1.91 8.88 4.61
C THR A 193 0.82 8.17 3.85
N ALA A 194 0.58 6.90 4.15
CA ALA A 194 -0.45 6.11 3.46
C ALA A 194 -0.98 4.98 4.34
N PHE A 195 -2.27 4.72 4.19
CA PHE A 195 -2.90 3.43 4.44
C PHE A 195 -3.17 2.78 3.09
N VAL A 196 -2.42 1.75 2.73
CA VAL A 196 -2.63 0.96 1.51
C VAL A 196 -3.47 -0.25 1.87
N TYR A 197 -4.78 -0.12 1.66
CA TYR A 197 -5.72 -1.23 1.80
C TYR A 197 -5.47 -2.21 0.68
N THR A 198 -5.30 -3.47 0.99
CA THR A 198 -4.85 -4.50 0.06
C THR A 198 -5.66 -5.77 0.18
N GLY A 199 -5.99 -6.38 -0.94
CA GLY A 199 -6.74 -7.62 -1.04
C GLY A 199 -7.19 -7.90 -2.47
N THR A 200 -8.20 -8.73 -2.62
CA THR A 200 -8.81 -9.07 -3.92
C THR A 200 -10.12 -8.33 -4.08
N SER A 201 -10.38 -7.79 -5.27
CA SER A 201 -11.66 -7.15 -5.56
C SER A 201 -12.68 -8.19 -6.04
N PRO A 202 -13.89 -8.25 -5.48
CA PRO A 202 -14.97 -9.06 -6.01
C PRO A 202 -15.54 -8.52 -7.34
N LYS A 203 -15.10 -7.33 -7.76
CA LYS A 203 -15.53 -6.65 -8.97
C LYS A 203 -14.37 -6.46 -9.94
N ASN A 204 -14.69 -6.50 -11.23
CA ASN A 204 -13.73 -6.14 -12.26
C ASN A 204 -13.28 -4.69 -12.11
N GLU A 205 -12.00 -4.43 -12.38
CA GLU A 205 -11.48 -3.07 -12.43
C GLU A 205 -12.18 -2.28 -13.57
N PRO A 206 -12.71 -1.09 -13.28
CA PRO A 206 -13.34 -0.28 -14.34
C PRO A 206 -12.28 0.22 -15.33
N SER A 207 -12.66 0.35 -16.59
CA SER A 207 -11.80 0.97 -17.59
C SER A 207 -11.45 2.42 -17.21
N ARG A 208 -10.27 2.89 -17.57
CA ARG A 208 -9.88 4.29 -17.38
C ARG A 208 -10.49 5.14 -18.51
N LYS A 209 -11.13 6.23 -18.16
CA LYS A 209 -11.43 7.28 -19.14
C LYS A 209 -10.11 7.91 -19.60
N PRO A 210 -9.97 8.26 -20.87
CA PRO A 210 -8.83 9.03 -21.34
C PRO A 210 -8.63 10.30 -20.50
N ILE A 211 -7.37 10.64 -20.26
CA ILE A 211 -7.00 11.88 -19.57
C ILE A 211 -6.51 12.83 -20.67
N ASP A 212 -7.09 14.01 -20.73
CA ASP A 212 -6.55 15.11 -21.54
C ASP A 212 -5.26 15.61 -20.85
N ILE A 213 -4.13 15.41 -21.50
CA ILE A 213 -2.83 15.81 -20.97
C ILE A 213 -2.36 17.17 -21.51
N GLU A 214 -3.01 17.73 -22.51
CA GLU A 214 -2.59 19.01 -23.14
C GLU A 214 -2.46 20.16 -22.12
N PRO A 215 -3.41 20.31 -21.16
CA PRO A 215 -3.27 21.34 -20.15
C PRO A 215 -2.16 21.07 -19.09
N LEU A 216 -1.60 19.85 -19.08
CA LEU A 216 -0.64 19.39 -18.07
C LEU A 216 0.81 19.43 -18.58
N VAL A 217 1.03 19.73 -19.86
CA VAL A 217 2.36 19.71 -20.47
C VAL A 217 2.66 21.03 -21.18
N ARG A 218 3.89 21.46 -21.09
CA ARG A 218 4.43 22.57 -21.85
C ARG A 218 5.79 22.17 -22.43
N PHE A 219 5.96 22.30 -23.74
CA PHE A 219 7.23 22.12 -24.40
C PHE A 219 7.91 23.47 -24.54
N GLU A 220 9.15 23.57 -24.09
CA GLU A 220 10.01 24.74 -24.26
C GLU A 220 11.16 24.31 -25.21
N SER A 221 11.36 25.07 -26.28
CA SER A 221 12.41 24.85 -27.29
C SER A 221 13.40 26.00 -27.32
#